data_70ec34dd38c2c87416d96297dff718f4
#
_entry.id   70ec34dd38c2c87416d96297dff718f4
#
_cell.length_a   1.000
_cell.length_b   1.000
_cell.length_c   1.000
_cell.angle_alpha   90.00
_cell.angle_beta   90.00
_cell.angle_gamma   90.00
#
_symmetry.space_group_name_H-M   'P 1'
#
loop_
_entity.id
_entity.type
_entity.pdbx_description
1 polymer ?
#
loop_
_entity_poly.entity_id
_entity_poly.type
_entity_poly.pdbx_seq_one_letter_code
_entity_poly.pdbx_strand_id
1 'polypeptide(L)'
;VRRLSDKGGAERTVGVVLSVPLGGDYRAALAAQESAMAAAAEAEALQVRRTVEQGAWVAEQGAVSRLAQWQAHQRALQAHQAASERTRRAWELGEATLSEHLLAQRQLHQARLAEVRARVEALQAALLVRIDAHALWHGAHAAEPAQASEE
;
A
#
# COMPACT_ATOMS: atom_id res chain seq x y z
N VAL A 1 -31.04 -14.40 53.60
CA VAL A 1 -31.55 -14.76 54.96
C VAL A 1 -30.96 -13.74 55.93
N ARG A 2 -31.80 -12.88 56.49
CA ARG A 2 -31.40 -11.90 57.49
C ARG A 2 -31.85 -12.39 58.85
N ARG A 3 -30.92 -12.58 59.76
CA ARG A 3 -31.21 -12.95 61.13
C ARG A 3 -31.33 -11.72 61.97
N LEU A 4 -32.54 -11.43 62.46
CA LEU A 4 -32.78 -10.41 63.45
C LEU A 4 -33.00 -11.12 64.77
N SER A 5 -32.16 -10.85 65.78
CA SER A 5 -32.28 -11.36 67.13
C SER A 5 -32.74 -10.22 68.03
N ASP A 6 -33.92 -10.29 68.55
CA ASP A 6 -34.42 -9.43 69.62
C ASP A 6 -34.60 -10.25 70.90
N LYS A 7 -34.58 -9.59 72.08
CA LYS A 7 -34.48 -10.18 73.41
C LYS A 7 -35.68 -11.04 73.85
N GLY A 8 -36.56 -11.48 72.99
CA GLY A 8 -37.79 -12.19 73.35
C GLY A 8 -38.05 -13.50 72.62
N GLY A 9 -37.20 -13.95 71.72
CA GLY A 9 -37.41 -15.20 71.00
C GLY A 9 -36.79 -15.16 69.60
N ALA A 10 -36.35 -16.31 69.08
CA ALA A 10 -35.79 -16.41 67.76
C ALA A 10 -36.92 -16.50 66.73
N GLU A 11 -37.31 -15.38 66.12
CA GLU A 11 -38.16 -15.39 64.93
C GLU A 11 -37.35 -15.66 63.69
N ARG A 12 -37.74 -16.68 62.92
CA ARG A 12 -37.16 -16.98 61.62
C ARG A 12 -38.12 -16.49 60.52
N THR A 13 -37.79 -15.40 59.91
CA THR A 13 -38.53 -14.90 58.75
C THR A 13 -37.80 -15.32 57.49
N VAL A 14 -38.46 -16.02 56.59
CA VAL A 14 -37.97 -16.35 55.26
C VAL A 14 -38.72 -15.43 54.29
N GLY A 15 -37.96 -14.58 53.63
CA GLY A 15 -38.47 -13.67 52.57
C GLY A 15 -37.86 -14.00 51.22
N VAL A 16 -38.67 -13.99 50.17
CA VAL A 16 -38.22 -14.06 48.80
C VAL A 16 -38.19 -12.61 48.29
N VAL A 17 -37.01 -12.13 47.90
CA VAL A 17 -36.86 -10.83 47.27
C VAL A 17 -36.81 -11.04 45.74
N LEU A 18 -37.86 -10.61 45.06
CA LEU A 18 -37.92 -10.52 43.61
C LEU A 18 -37.49 -9.12 43.18
N SER A 19 -36.30 -9.03 42.54
CA SER A 19 -35.84 -7.77 41.98
C SER A 19 -36.17 -7.74 40.49
N VAL A 20 -37.12 -6.90 40.13
CA VAL A 20 -37.45 -6.62 38.69
C VAL A 20 -36.75 -5.35 38.29
N PRO A 21 -35.77 -5.35 37.37
CA PRO A 21 -35.13 -4.13 36.92
C PRO A 21 -36.09 -3.35 35.99
N LEU A 22 -36.71 -2.29 36.48
CA LEU A 22 -37.63 -1.40 35.75
C LEU A 22 -36.89 -0.27 35.01
N GLY A 23 -35.73 -0.50 34.45
CA GLY A 23 -34.93 0.50 33.75
C GLY A 23 -34.79 0.18 32.25
N GLY A 24 -35.89 -0.12 31.55
CA GLY A 24 -35.86 -0.55 30.14
C GLY A 24 -35.26 0.49 29.19
N ASP A 25 -35.65 1.75 29.33
CA ASP A 25 -35.28 2.80 28.37
C ASP A 25 -33.78 3.16 28.43
N TYR A 26 -33.21 3.25 29.63
CA TYR A 26 -31.77 3.54 29.77
C TYR A 26 -30.90 2.41 29.21
N ARG A 27 -31.26 1.14 29.45
CA ARG A 27 -30.53 -0.02 28.91
C ARG A 27 -30.72 -0.14 27.42
N ALA A 28 -31.89 0.17 26.88
CA ALA A 28 -32.15 0.18 25.45
C ALA A 28 -31.37 1.31 24.79
N ALA A 29 -31.31 2.50 25.39
CA ALA A 29 -30.47 3.60 24.86
C ALA A 29 -28.98 3.28 24.87
N LEU A 30 -28.47 2.65 25.95
CA LEU A 30 -27.07 2.21 26.01
C LEU A 30 -26.77 1.13 24.96
N ALA A 31 -27.64 0.12 24.79
CA ALA A 31 -27.51 -0.88 23.77
C ALA A 31 -27.54 -0.30 22.35
N ALA A 32 -28.42 0.70 22.12
CA ALA A 32 -28.47 1.42 20.85
C ALA A 32 -27.19 2.24 20.59
N GLN A 33 -26.63 2.88 21.62
CA GLN A 33 -25.34 3.56 21.52
C GLN A 33 -24.22 2.62 21.15
N GLU A 34 -24.08 1.48 21.84
CA GLU A 34 -23.04 0.49 21.55
C GLU A 34 -23.18 -0.10 20.14
N SER A 35 -24.41 -0.39 19.70
CA SER A 35 -24.67 -0.86 18.34
C SER A 35 -24.32 0.17 17.28
N ALA A 36 -24.59 1.46 17.53
CA ALA A 36 -24.23 2.54 16.64
C ALA A 36 -22.69 2.73 16.57
N MET A 37 -22.00 2.62 17.71
CA MET A 37 -20.52 2.64 17.74
C MET A 37 -19.91 1.46 17.01
N ALA A 38 -20.46 0.25 17.15
CA ALA A 38 -20.03 -0.92 16.40
C ALA A 38 -20.22 -0.73 14.89
N ALA A 39 -21.37 -0.25 14.46
CA ALA A 39 -21.65 0.04 13.05
C ALA A 39 -20.72 1.14 12.49
N ALA A 40 -20.41 2.16 13.29
CA ALA A 40 -19.44 3.19 12.89
C ALA A 40 -18.03 2.62 12.73
N ALA A 41 -17.59 1.77 13.65
CA ALA A 41 -16.29 1.11 13.56
C ALA A 41 -16.18 0.15 12.36
N GLU A 42 -17.25 -0.57 12.04
CA GLU A 42 -17.31 -1.41 10.83
C GLU A 42 -17.24 -0.57 9.55
N ALA A 43 -17.96 0.57 9.51
CA ALA A 43 -17.90 1.48 8.36
C ALA A 43 -16.50 2.09 8.18
N GLU A 44 -15.84 2.47 9.28
CA GLU A 44 -14.46 2.96 9.26
C GLU A 44 -13.48 1.89 8.77
N ALA A 45 -13.61 0.67 9.26
CA ALA A 45 -12.77 -0.46 8.81
C ALA A 45 -12.93 -0.72 7.30
N LEU A 46 -14.16 -0.68 6.79
CA LEU A 46 -14.43 -0.80 5.35
C LEU A 46 -13.83 0.36 4.55
N GLN A 47 -13.89 1.58 5.08
CA GLN A 47 -13.31 2.75 4.43
C GLN A 47 -11.77 2.64 4.36
N VAL A 48 -11.13 2.28 5.47
CA VAL A 48 -9.67 2.05 5.53
C VAL A 48 -9.26 0.98 4.53
N ARG A 49 -9.97 -0.14 4.50
CA ARG A 49 -9.71 -1.22 3.54
C ARG A 49 -9.77 -0.74 2.09
N ARG A 50 -10.81 -0.01 1.71
CA ARG A 50 -10.96 0.55 0.36
C ARG A 50 -9.82 1.52 0.02
N THR A 51 -9.42 2.35 0.98
CA THR A 51 -8.29 3.28 0.80
C THR A 51 -6.98 2.54 0.54
N VAL A 52 -6.73 1.47 1.28
CA VAL A 52 -5.52 0.63 1.08
C VAL A 52 -5.57 -0.08 -0.28
N GLU A 53 -6.70 -0.69 -0.63
CA GLU A 53 -6.88 -1.36 -1.93
C GLU A 53 -6.70 -0.39 -3.10
N GLN A 54 -7.26 0.81 -3.00
CA GLN A 54 -7.09 1.87 -4.00
C GLN A 54 -5.64 2.33 -4.08
N GLY A 55 -4.98 2.53 -2.94
CA GLY A 55 -3.57 2.93 -2.89
C GLY A 55 -2.65 1.89 -3.55
N ALA A 56 -2.87 0.62 -3.28
CA ALA A 56 -2.12 -0.48 -3.89
C ALA A 56 -2.32 -0.53 -5.42
N TRP A 57 -3.56 -0.40 -5.88
CA TRP A 57 -3.86 -0.35 -7.31
C TRP A 57 -3.19 0.84 -8.02
N VAL A 58 -3.25 2.04 -7.42
CA VAL A 58 -2.59 3.24 -7.97
C VAL A 58 -1.07 3.07 -8.02
N ALA A 59 -0.47 2.49 -6.98
CA ALA A 59 0.96 2.22 -6.95
C ALA A 59 1.39 1.24 -8.05
N GLU A 60 0.64 0.15 -8.24
CA GLU A 60 0.88 -0.83 -9.30
C GLU A 60 0.77 -0.20 -10.70
N GLN A 61 -0.32 0.51 -10.99
CA GLN A 61 -0.51 1.20 -12.27
C GLN A 61 0.57 2.26 -12.50
N GLY A 62 0.98 2.96 -11.45
CA GLY A 62 2.10 3.90 -11.48
C GLY A 62 3.41 3.22 -11.88
N ALA A 63 3.73 2.06 -11.31
CA ALA A 63 4.93 1.31 -11.65
C ALA A 63 4.94 0.81 -13.11
N VAL A 64 3.81 0.29 -13.59
CA VAL A 64 3.64 -0.12 -15.01
C VAL A 64 3.83 1.06 -15.94
N SER A 65 3.23 2.21 -15.63
CA SER A 65 3.37 3.43 -16.43
C SER A 65 4.82 3.92 -16.50
N ARG A 66 5.54 3.96 -15.37
CA ARG A 66 6.95 4.37 -15.32
C ARG A 66 7.85 3.42 -16.08
N LEU A 67 7.58 2.11 -16.04
CA LEU A 67 8.30 1.14 -16.86
C LEU A 67 8.11 1.42 -18.35
N ALA A 68 6.88 1.68 -18.79
CA ALA A 68 6.59 2.02 -20.18
C ALA A 68 7.27 3.33 -20.62
N GLN A 69 7.30 4.34 -19.74
CA GLN A 69 8.02 5.61 -19.97
C GLN A 69 9.53 5.37 -20.12
N TRP A 70 10.13 4.58 -19.24
CA TRP A 70 11.55 4.24 -19.37
C TRP A 70 11.85 3.54 -20.69
N GLN A 71 11.05 2.56 -21.11
CA GLN A 71 11.20 1.89 -22.41
C GLN A 71 11.07 2.88 -23.59
N ALA A 72 10.20 3.88 -23.49
CA ALA A 72 10.08 4.93 -24.49
C ALA A 72 11.35 5.79 -24.55
N HIS A 73 11.91 6.17 -23.40
CA HIS A 73 13.17 6.92 -23.32
C HIS A 73 14.36 6.12 -23.83
N GLN A 74 14.41 4.80 -23.63
CA GLN A 74 15.42 3.93 -24.21
C GLN A 74 15.39 3.96 -25.75
N ARG A 75 14.18 3.85 -26.34
CA ARG A 75 14.02 3.94 -27.80
C ARG A 75 14.40 5.32 -28.32
N ALA A 76 14.03 6.39 -27.64
CA ALA A 76 14.43 7.75 -27.99
C ALA A 76 15.95 7.93 -27.91
N LEU A 77 16.62 7.41 -26.88
CA LEU A 77 18.06 7.44 -26.75
C LEU A 77 18.74 6.75 -27.95
N GLN A 78 18.29 5.55 -28.33
CA GLN A 78 18.82 4.83 -29.49
C GLN A 78 18.66 5.66 -30.79
N ALA A 79 17.50 6.30 -30.99
CA ALA A 79 17.27 7.18 -32.15
C ALA A 79 18.22 8.39 -32.16
N HIS A 80 18.41 9.04 -31.01
CA HIS A 80 19.35 10.18 -30.89
C HIS A 80 20.81 9.75 -31.06
N GLN A 81 21.19 8.56 -30.59
CA GLN A 81 22.54 8.00 -30.85
C GLN A 81 22.77 7.81 -32.36
N ALA A 82 21.83 7.17 -33.04
CA ALA A 82 21.92 6.97 -34.48
C ALA A 82 21.90 8.31 -35.27
N ALA A 83 21.12 9.29 -34.85
CA ALA A 83 21.10 10.61 -35.45
C ALA A 83 22.42 11.35 -35.25
N SER A 84 22.94 11.39 -34.02
CA SER A 84 24.21 12.04 -33.70
C SER A 84 25.38 11.43 -34.50
N GLU A 85 25.39 10.10 -34.63
CA GLU A 85 26.43 9.43 -35.42
C GLU A 85 26.36 9.75 -36.91
N ARG A 86 25.15 9.81 -37.48
CA ARG A 86 24.97 10.23 -38.89
C ARG A 86 25.41 11.67 -39.10
N THR A 87 25.02 12.60 -38.22
CA THR A 87 25.41 13.99 -38.30
C THR A 87 26.91 14.22 -38.13
N ARG A 88 27.54 13.40 -37.24
CA ARG A 88 29.01 13.42 -37.10
C ARG A 88 29.72 13.04 -38.41
N ARG A 89 29.30 11.97 -39.07
CA ARG A 89 29.86 11.55 -40.35
C ARG A 89 29.65 12.57 -41.43
N ALA A 90 28.45 13.16 -41.53
CA ALA A 90 28.16 14.22 -42.50
C ALA A 90 29.04 15.48 -42.28
N TRP A 91 29.29 15.82 -40.99
CA TRP A 91 30.21 16.92 -40.66
C TRP A 91 31.65 16.61 -41.05
N GLU A 92 32.14 15.38 -40.77
CA GLU A 92 33.49 14.93 -41.17
C GLU A 92 33.70 14.95 -42.68
N LEU A 93 32.64 14.73 -43.47
CA LEU A 93 32.65 14.81 -44.93
C LEU A 93 32.41 16.23 -45.45
N GLY A 94 32.17 17.21 -44.59
CA GLY A 94 31.87 18.59 -44.97
C GLY A 94 30.43 18.81 -45.45
N GLU A 95 29.54 17.83 -45.31
CA GLU A 95 28.14 17.86 -45.72
C GLU A 95 27.21 18.48 -44.67
N ALA A 96 27.65 18.54 -43.39
CA ALA A 96 26.92 19.16 -42.30
C ALA A 96 27.77 20.24 -41.61
N THR A 97 27.11 21.21 -41.02
CA THR A 97 27.76 22.31 -40.28
C THR A 97 28.14 21.83 -38.85
N LEU A 98 29.14 22.52 -38.28
CA LEU A 98 29.50 22.30 -36.87
C LEU A 98 28.30 22.53 -35.92
N SER A 99 27.47 23.52 -36.25
CA SER A 99 26.27 23.83 -35.45
C SER A 99 25.28 22.68 -35.43
N GLU A 100 25.05 22.02 -36.55
CA GLU A 100 24.19 20.83 -36.65
C GLU A 100 24.77 19.67 -35.86
N HIS A 101 26.08 19.44 -35.95
CA HIS A 101 26.75 18.41 -35.16
C HIS A 101 26.63 18.66 -33.64
N LEU A 102 26.90 19.89 -33.20
CA LEU A 102 26.78 20.26 -31.80
C LEU A 102 25.33 20.16 -31.28
N LEU A 103 24.34 20.52 -32.11
CA LEU A 103 22.95 20.36 -31.78
C LEU A 103 22.57 18.89 -31.59
N ALA A 104 23.01 18.01 -32.50
CA ALA A 104 22.76 16.57 -32.41
C ALA A 104 23.42 15.97 -31.14
N GLN A 105 24.64 16.41 -30.82
CA GLN A 105 25.31 16.01 -29.57
C GLN A 105 24.55 16.46 -28.31
N ARG A 106 24.09 17.73 -28.29
CA ARG A 106 23.28 18.22 -27.18
C ARG A 106 22.01 17.41 -26.99
N GLN A 107 21.30 17.10 -28.07
CA GLN A 107 20.08 16.26 -28.03
C GLN A 107 20.38 14.86 -27.52
N LEU A 108 21.50 14.25 -27.93
CA LEU A 108 21.93 12.96 -27.40
C LEU A 108 22.20 13.01 -25.89
N HIS A 109 22.89 14.06 -25.41
CA HIS A 109 23.12 14.21 -23.95
C HIS A 109 21.83 14.40 -23.18
N GLN A 110 20.88 15.16 -23.73
CA GLN A 110 19.56 15.32 -23.12
C GLN A 110 18.78 14.01 -23.08
N ALA A 111 18.81 13.23 -24.15
CA ALA A 111 18.17 11.91 -24.21
C ALA A 111 18.78 10.90 -23.21
N ARG A 112 20.11 10.91 -23.04
CA ARG A 112 20.80 10.10 -22.01
C ARG A 112 20.35 10.45 -20.61
N LEU A 113 20.29 11.75 -20.31
CA LEU A 113 19.84 12.22 -19.00
C LEU A 113 18.38 11.84 -18.72
N ALA A 114 17.49 11.99 -19.73
CA ALA A 114 16.08 11.62 -19.64
C ALA A 114 15.91 10.10 -19.41
N GLU A 115 16.69 9.26 -20.12
CA GLU A 115 16.65 7.80 -19.94
C GLU A 115 17.07 7.41 -18.52
N VAL A 116 18.20 7.95 -18.02
CA VAL A 116 18.68 7.63 -16.67
C VAL A 116 17.66 8.02 -15.60
N ARG A 117 17.04 9.19 -15.74
CA ARG A 117 15.99 9.64 -14.81
C ARG A 117 14.79 8.69 -14.84
N ALA A 118 14.27 8.39 -16.04
CA ALA A 118 13.13 7.49 -16.19
C ALA A 118 13.42 6.09 -15.66
N ARG A 119 14.66 5.58 -15.83
CA ARG A 119 15.10 4.31 -15.27
C ARG A 119 15.06 4.30 -13.75
N VAL A 120 15.61 5.34 -13.11
CA VAL A 120 15.61 5.46 -11.64
C VAL A 120 14.18 5.51 -11.11
N GLU A 121 13.31 6.30 -11.75
CA GLU A 121 11.90 6.40 -11.37
C GLU A 121 11.14 5.08 -11.52
N ALA A 122 11.40 4.34 -12.60
CA ALA A 122 10.80 3.02 -12.81
C ALA A 122 11.27 2.00 -11.77
N LEU A 123 12.56 1.97 -11.46
CA LEU A 123 13.12 1.10 -10.43
C LEU A 123 12.58 1.46 -9.04
N GLN A 124 12.49 2.74 -8.71
CA GLN A 124 11.94 3.22 -7.45
C GLN A 124 10.47 2.80 -7.30
N ALA A 125 9.65 3.00 -8.32
CA ALA A 125 8.24 2.60 -8.28
C ALA A 125 8.09 1.08 -8.14
N ALA A 126 8.88 0.28 -8.85
CA ALA A 126 8.86 -1.17 -8.73
C ALA A 126 9.29 -1.66 -7.34
N LEU A 127 10.30 -1.01 -6.73
CA LEU A 127 10.73 -1.35 -5.37
C LEU A 127 9.67 -1.00 -4.34
N LEU A 128 9.00 0.15 -4.46
CA LEU A 128 7.92 0.55 -3.54
C LEU A 128 6.78 -0.47 -3.57
N VAL A 129 6.32 -0.89 -4.74
CA VAL A 129 5.29 -1.94 -4.87
C VAL A 129 5.74 -3.24 -4.18
N ARG A 130 7.01 -3.64 -4.30
CA ARG A 130 7.52 -4.85 -3.66
C ARG A 130 7.65 -4.72 -2.15
N ILE A 131 7.96 -3.53 -1.65
CA ILE A 131 7.98 -3.23 -0.21
C ILE A 131 6.57 -3.31 0.36
N ASP A 132 5.61 -2.65 -0.28
CA ASP A 132 4.22 -2.63 0.15
C ASP A 132 3.58 -4.03 0.10
N ALA A 133 3.97 -4.86 -0.87
CA ALA A 133 3.57 -6.26 -0.97
C ALA A 133 4.33 -7.18 0.00
N HIS A 134 5.21 -6.67 0.86
CA HIS A 134 6.08 -7.45 1.76
C HIS A 134 6.94 -8.52 1.04
N ALA A 135 7.08 -8.43 -0.28
CA ALA A 135 7.78 -9.43 -1.08
C ALA A 135 9.31 -9.47 -0.85
N LEU A 136 9.86 -8.45 -0.18
CA LEU A 136 11.30 -8.39 0.13
C LEU A 136 11.65 -9.09 1.45
N TRP A 137 10.67 -9.34 2.33
CA TRP A 137 10.91 -9.88 3.68
C TRP A 137 10.80 -11.40 3.77
N HIS A 138 10.13 -12.05 2.82
CA HIS A 138 9.84 -13.48 2.85
C HIS A 138 10.62 -14.32 1.82
N GLY A 139 11.61 -13.76 1.15
CA GLY A 139 12.31 -14.42 0.04
C GLY A 139 13.30 -15.53 0.42
N ALA A 140 13.60 -15.76 1.72
CA ALA A 140 14.68 -16.68 2.10
C ALA A 140 14.27 -17.91 2.92
N HIS A 141 13.03 -17.98 3.44
CA HIS A 141 12.64 -19.07 4.35
C HIS A 141 11.45 -19.94 3.89
N ALA A 142 10.94 -19.76 2.67
CA ALA A 142 9.80 -20.54 2.18
C ALA A 142 10.20 -21.82 1.42
N ALA A 143 11.46 -22.24 1.47
CA ALA A 143 11.97 -23.43 0.77
C ALA A 143 12.73 -24.39 1.70
N GLU A 144 12.15 -24.68 2.88
CA GLU A 144 12.56 -25.88 3.62
C GLU A 144 11.49 -26.95 3.43
N PRO A 145 11.75 -27.96 2.58
CA PRO A 145 10.81 -29.07 2.44
C PRO A 145 10.76 -29.79 3.78
N ALA A 146 9.54 -29.95 4.33
CA ALA A 146 9.28 -30.85 5.45
C ALA A 146 9.87 -32.20 5.11
N GLN A 147 11.02 -32.54 5.73
CA GLN A 147 11.56 -33.89 5.68
C GLN A 147 10.55 -34.79 6.38
N ALA A 148 9.95 -35.63 5.60
CA ALA A 148 9.17 -36.75 6.04
C ALA A 148 9.99 -37.58 7.05
N SER A 149 9.54 -37.62 8.26
CA SER A 149 9.97 -38.63 9.23
C SER A 149 9.17 -39.89 8.93
N GLU A 150 9.70 -40.75 8.09
CA GLU A 150 9.39 -42.17 8.10
C GLU A 150 10.38 -42.84 9.09
N GLU A 151 9.82 -43.27 10.23
CA GLU A 151 10.19 -44.54 10.92
C GLU A 151 9.05 -44.98 11.82
#